data_ad1f514ea2bd8a5096a38dc1b20119a5
#
_entry.id   ad1f514ea2bd8a5096a38dc1b20119a5
#
_cell.length_a   1.000
_cell.length_b   1.000
_cell.length_c   1.000
_cell.angle_alpha   90.00
_cell.angle_beta   90.00
_cell.angle_gamma   90.00
#
_symmetry.space_group_name_H-M   'P 1'
#
loop_
_entity.id
_entity.type
_entity.pdbx_description
1 polymer ?
#
loop_
_entity_poly.entity_id
_entity_poly.type
_entity_poly.pdbx_seq_one_letter_code
_entity_poly.pdbx_strand_id
1 'polypeptide(L)'
;MERTLVHMVWELIKSLIFGIVEGITEWLPISSTGHMILVDEIIHLDVSEAYREVFMVVIQLGAILAVIVLFFHKLNPFSPRKTEGEKKQTWQLWFKVIAAIIPSGIVGVLFDDWMEAHFHNATVVSIALIVYGVAFILVERRNARRVGGKTVEDVYAIDYKTALLIGCFQCLSLIPGTSRSGATIVGGLLL
;
A
#
# COMPACT_ATOMS: atom_id res chain seq x y z
N MET A 1 5.17 37.52 -16.86
CA MET A 1 3.80 37.03 -16.62
C MET A 1 3.51 35.76 -17.45
N GLU A 2 3.71 35.81 -18.77
CA GLU A 2 3.44 34.65 -19.66
C GLU A 2 4.31 33.41 -19.36
N ARG A 3 5.62 33.59 -19.17
CA ARG A 3 6.52 32.47 -18.79
C ARG A 3 6.16 31.82 -17.44
N THR A 4 5.72 32.61 -16.49
CA THR A 4 5.29 32.12 -15.17
C THR A 4 3.99 31.31 -15.28
N LEU A 5 3.07 31.74 -16.13
CA LEU A 5 1.83 31.00 -16.38
C LEU A 5 2.08 29.65 -17.07
N VAL A 6 2.94 29.64 -18.10
CA VAL A 6 3.33 28.42 -18.82
C VAL A 6 4.00 27.43 -17.86
N HIS A 7 4.92 27.89 -17.03
CA HIS A 7 5.57 27.05 -16.02
C HIS A 7 4.55 26.46 -15.04
N MET A 8 3.66 27.28 -14.51
CA MET A 8 2.62 26.82 -13.58
C MET A 8 1.70 25.77 -14.22
N VAL A 9 1.27 25.98 -15.47
CA VAL A 9 0.45 25.00 -16.19
C VAL A 9 1.20 23.68 -16.38
N TRP A 10 2.50 23.74 -16.66
CA TRP A 10 3.33 22.55 -16.82
C TRP A 10 3.46 21.74 -15.53
N GLU A 11 3.69 22.42 -14.39
CA GLU A 11 3.73 21.75 -13.08
C GLU A 11 2.38 21.16 -12.68
N LEU A 12 1.27 21.80 -13.05
CA LEU A 12 -0.07 21.22 -12.84
C LEU A 12 -0.28 19.94 -13.67
N ILE A 13 0.19 19.92 -14.94
CA ILE A 13 0.11 18.71 -15.77
C ILE A 13 0.94 17.60 -15.17
N LYS A 14 2.17 17.86 -14.74
CA LYS A 14 3.01 16.87 -14.04
C LYS A 14 2.31 16.35 -12.77
N SER A 15 1.79 17.25 -11.95
CA SER A 15 1.05 16.88 -10.74
C SER A 15 -0.16 15.98 -11.03
N LEU A 16 -0.88 16.25 -12.14
CA LEU A 16 -1.97 15.40 -12.58
C LEU A 16 -1.48 14.00 -12.99
N ILE A 17 -0.35 13.91 -13.69
CA ILE A 17 0.25 12.62 -14.07
C ILE A 17 0.61 11.83 -12.81
N PHE A 18 1.26 12.46 -11.83
CA PHE A 18 1.55 11.83 -10.54
C PHE A 18 0.28 11.32 -9.84
N GLY A 19 -0.77 12.13 -9.78
CA GLY A 19 -2.05 11.73 -9.19
C GLY A 19 -2.72 10.55 -9.91
N ILE A 20 -2.60 10.47 -11.25
CA ILE A 20 -3.12 9.35 -12.04
C ILE A 20 -2.31 8.09 -11.76
N VAL A 21 -0.98 8.17 -11.75
CA VAL A 21 -0.11 7.04 -11.46
C VAL A 21 -0.38 6.51 -10.06
N GLU A 22 -0.43 7.39 -9.06
CA GLU A 22 -0.76 7.02 -7.68
C GLU A 22 -2.13 6.34 -7.59
N GLY A 23 -3.16 6.96 -8.16
CA GLY A 23 -4.54 6.44 -8.13
C GLY A 23 -4.69 5.07 -8.79
N ILE A 24 -3.87 4.73 -9.78
CA ILE A 24 -3.88 3.41 -10.42
C ILE A 24 -3.05 2.42 -9.60
N THR A 25 -1.84 2.80 -9.22
CA THR A 25 -0.86 1.87 -8.62
C THR A 25 -1.15 1.55 -7.17
N GLU A 26 -1.81 2.45 -6.42
CA GLU A 26 -2.22 2.20 -5.04
C GLU A 26 -3.30 1.10 -4.93
N TRP A 27 -4.14 0.95 -5.95
CA TRP A 27 -5.16 -0.10 -6.01
C TRP A 27 -4.63 -1.47 -6.45
N LEU A 28 -3.41 -1.50 -6.96
CA LEU A 28 -2.74 -2.70 -7.42
C LEU A 28 -1.63 -3.09 -6.42
N PRO A 29 -1.34 -4.38 -6.22
CA PRO A 29 -0.29 -4.82 -5.30
C PRO A 29 1.13 -4.66 -5.91
N ILE A 30 1.44 -3.47 -6.48
CA ILE A 30 2.65 -3.22 -7.29
C ILE A 30 3.54 -2.08 -6.78
N SER A 31 3.27 -1.55 -5.57
CA SER A 31 4.00 -0.43 -4.94
C SER A 31 3.84 0.92 -5.65
N SER A 32 2.85 1.69 -5.24
CA SER A 32 2.65 3.07 -5.70
C SER A 32 3.87 3.95 -5.43
N THR A 33 4.41 3.91 -4.21
CA THR A 33 5.63 4.66 -3.84
C THR A 33 6.80 4.35 -4.77
N GLY A 34 7.01 3.07 -5.11
CA GLY A 34 8.05 2.69 -6.07
C GLY A 34 7.84 3.30 -7.45
N HIS A 35 6.60 3.29 -7.95
CA HIS A 35 6.26 3.89 -9.23
C HIS A 35 6.41 5.41 -9.20
N MET A 36 6.04 6.07 -8.10
CA MET A 36 6.19 7.51 -7.94
C MET A 36 7.65 7.94 -7.98
N ILE A 37 8.56 7.21 -7.33
CA ILE A 37 10.00 7.45 -7.37
C ILE A 37 10.53 7.32 -8.80
N LEU A 38 10.12 6.29 -9.55
CA LEU A 38 10.55 6.12 -10.94
C LEU A 38 9.97 7.18 -11.89
N VAL A 39 8.73 7.63 -11.65
CA VAL A 39 8.12 8.71 -12.43
C VAL A 39 8.82 10.04 -12.16
N ASP A 40 9.24 10.29 -10.90
CA ASP A 40 9.95 11.51 -10.53
C ASP A 40 11.33 11.60 -11.21
N GLU A 41 12.01 10.48 -11.45
CA GLU A 41 13.26 10.44 -12.25
C GLU A 41 13.05 10.91 -13.70
N ILE A 42 11.84 10.78 -14.23
CA ILE A 42 11.54 11.10 -15.64
C ILE A 42 10.88 12.48 -15.77
N ILE A 43 9.94 12.80 -14.91
CA ILE A 43 9.04 13.98 -15.06
C ILE A 43 9.34 15.06 -14.02
N HIS A 44 10.24 14.89 -13.16
CA HIS A 44 10.67 15.75 -12.05
C HIS A 44 9.84 17.02 -11.80
N LEU A 45 9.18 17.10 -10.63
CA LEU A 45 8.44 18.28 -10.20
C LEU A 45 9.42 19.40 -9.78
N ASP A 46 9.33 20.56 -10.43
CA ASP A 46 10.13 21.74 -10.09
C ASP A 46 9.48 22.52 -8.93
N VAL A 47 9.51 21.89 -7.75
CA VAL A 47 8.96 22.40 -6.49
C VAL A 47 9.96 22.18 -5.35
N SER A 48 9.75 22.84 -4.21
CA SER A 48 10.59 22.58 -3.04
C SER A 48 10.44 21.14 -2.54
N GLU A 49 11.49 20.58 -1.96
CA GLU A 49 11.49 19.21 -1.43
C GLU A 49 10.36 19.01 -0.40
N ALA A 50 10.22 19.94 0.54
CA ALA A 50 9.14 19.91 1.53
C ALA A 50 7.73 19.91 0.89
N TYR A 51 7.54 20.63 -0.22
CA TYR A 51 6.27 20.61 -0.95
C TYR A 51 6.04 19.24 -1.60
N ARG A 52 7.07 18.68 -2.22
CA ARG A 52 7.01 17.36 -2.88
C ARG A 52 6.64 16.26 -1.90
N GLU A 53 7.28 16.21 -0.72
CA GLU A 53 6.95 15.25 0.34
C GLU A 53 5.47 15.34 0.74
N VAL A 54 5.00 16.54 1.05
CA VAL A 54 3.58 16.75 1.40
C VAL A 54 2.66 16.37 0.26
N PHE A 55 3.00 16.73 -0.98
CA PHE A 55 2.21 16.40 -2.17
C PHE A 55 2.06 14.88 -2.34
N MET A 56 3.16 14.11 -2.22
CA MET A 56 3.12 12.64 -2.33
C MET A 56 2.20 12.02 -1.27
N VAL A 57 2.23 12.50 -0.04
CA VAL A 57 1.34 12.04 1.03
C VAL A 57 -0.13 12.41 0.75
N VAL A 58 -0.38 13.61 0.23
CA VAL A 58 -1.76 14.08 -0.04
C VAL A 58 -2.42 13.30 -1.18
N ILE A 59 -1.69 13.00 -2.27
CA ILE A 59 -2.26 12.21 -3.37
C ILE A 59 -2.55 10.76 -2.93
N GLN A 60 -1.69 10.17 -2.09
CA GLN A 60 -1.93 8.86 -1.48
C GLN A 60 -3.19 8.88 -0.61
N LEU A 61 -3.41 9.94 0.17
CA LEU A 61 -4.63 10.11 0.95
C LEU A 61 -5.87 10.10 0.04
N GLY A 62 -5.80 10.69 -1.15
CA GLY A 62 -6.89 10.64 -2.14
C GLY A 62 -7.27 9.22 -2.53
N ALA A 63 -6.29 8.36 -2.81
CA ALA A 63 -6.51 6.95 -3.11
C ALA A 63 -7.12 6.18 -1.92
N ILE A 64 -6.64 6.44 -0.69
CA ILE A 64 -7.17 5.85 0.54
C ILE A 64 -8.62 6.26 0.79
N LEU A 65 -8.96 7.53 0.58
CA LEU A 65 -10.35 8.03 0.72
C LEU A 65 -11.31 7.33 -0.24
N ALA A 66 -10.88 7.00 -1.46
CA ALA A 66 -11.68 6.22 -2.40
C ALA A 66 -12.04 4.84 -1.84
N VAL A 67 -11.11 4.15 -1.16
CA VAL A 67 -11.37 2.87 -0.47
C VAL A 67 -12.42 3.06 0.64
N ILE A 68 -12.28 4.11 1.44
CA ILE A 68 -13.23 4.40 2.53
C ILE A 68 -14.64 4.62 1.97
N VAL A 69 -14.76 5.37 0.87
CA VAL A 69 -16.06 5.63 0.23
C VAL A 69 -16.68 4.35 -0.32
N LEU A 70 -15.91 3.57 -1.09
CA LEU A 70 -16.41 2.34 -1.75
C LEU A 70 -16.78 1.25 -0.75
N PHE A 71 -16.00 1.08 0.30
CA PHE A 71 -16.20 0.04 1.30
C PHE A 71 -16.80 0.57 2.61
N PHE A 72 -17.39 1.77 2.60
CA PHE A 72 -17.87 2.44 3.79
C PHE A 72 -18.76 1.54 4.65
N HIS A 73 -19.80 0.93 4.07
CA HIS A 73 -20.71 0.07 4.81
C HIS A 73 -20.06 -1.23 5.31
N LYS A 74 -19.09 -1.77 4.56
CA LYS A 74 -18.37 -2.98 4.94
C LYS A 74 -17.43 -2.72 6.13
N LEU A 75 -16.74 -1.58 6.13
CA LEU A 75 -15.74 -1.21 7.13
C LEU A 75 -16.34 -0.52 8.36
N ASN A 76 -17.49 0.13 8.23
CA ASN A 76 -18.13 0.87 9.31
C ASN A 76 -18.88 -0.05 10.28
N PRO A 77 -18.41 -0.21 11.54
CA PRO A 77 -19.08 -1.04 12.52
C PRO A 77 -20.38 -0.41 13.06
N PHE A 78 -20.59 0.88 12.83
CA PHE A 78 -21.80 1.62 13.23
C PHE A 78 -22.85 1.70 12.11
N SER A 79 -22.64 1.02 10.97
CA SER A 79 -23.56 1.09 9.85
C SER A 79 -24.99 0.64 10.26
N PRO A 80 -26.01 1.45 9.99
CA PRO A 80 -27.40 1.08 10.30
C PRO A 80 -27.92 -0.07 9.44
N ARG A 81 -27.20 -0.41 8.36
CA ARG A 81 -27.53 -1.53 7.46
C ARG A 81 -27.07 -2.88 7.99
N LYS A 82 -26.28 -2.91 9.08
CA LYS A 82 -25.72 -4.12 9.68
C LYS A 82 -26.56 -4.61 10.86
N THR A 83 -26.69 -5.93 10.95
CA THR A 83 -27.19 -6.60 12.16
C THR A 83 -26.16 -6.50 13.30
N GLU A 84 -26.57 -6.75 14.53
CA GLU A 84 -25.66 -6.73 15.69
C GLU A 84 -24.52 -7.75 15.57
N GLY A 85 -24.79 -8.91 14.93
CA GLY A 85 -23.78 -9.91 14.63
C GLY A 85 -22.71 -9.40 13.66
N GLU A 86 -23.13 -8.75 12.57
CA GLU A 86 -22.21 -8.16 11.58
C GLU A 86 -21.41 -6.99 12.14
N LYS A 87 -21.99 -6.17 13.02
CA LYS A 87 -21.26 -5.11 13.74
C LYS A 87 -20.15 -5.71 14.58
N LYS A 88 -20.46 -6.76 15.36
CA LYS A 88 -19.47 -7.46 16.18
C LYS A 88 -18.34 -8.07 15.34
N GLN A 89 -18.66 -8.72 14.21
CA GLN A 89 -17.66 -9.23 13.26
C GLN A 89 -16.78 -8.11 12.70
N THR A 90 -17.37 -6.95 12.38
CA THR A 90 -16.60 -5.79 11.89
C THR A 90 -15.64 -5.27 12.95
N TRP A 91 -16.03 -5.20 14.23
CA TRP A 91 -15.14 -4.85 15.33
C TRP A 91 -14.01 -5.85 15.50
N GLN A 92 -14.32 -7.15 15.44
CA GLN A 92 -13.30 -8.20 15.49
C GLN A 92 -12.31 -8.09 14.33
N LEU A 93 -12.78 -7.75 13.12
CA LEU A 93 -11.91 -7.49 11.98
C LEU A 93 -10.96 -6.33 12.26
N TRP A 94 -11.45 -5.21 12.79
CA TRP A 94 -10.62 -4.06 13.15
C TRP A 94 -9.55 -4.40 14.19
N PHE A 95 -9.88 -5.19 15.22
CA PHE A 95 -8.88 -5.64 16.19
C PHE A 95 -7.82 -6.55 15.56
N LYS A 96 -8.18 -7.40 14.59
CA LYS A 96 -7.21 -8.20 13.81
C LYS A 96 -6.33 -7.32 12.94
N VAL A 97 -6.88 -6.29 12.31
CA VAL A 97 -6.12 -5.31 11.53
C VAL A 97 -5.12 -4.56 12.42
N ILE A 98 -5.54 -4.13 13.62
CA ILE A 98 -4.63 -3.51 14.59
C ILE A 98 -3.50 -4.47 14.96
N ALA A 99 -3.81 -5.73 15.27
CA ALA A 99 -2.80 -6.75 15.57
C ALA A 99 -1.82 -6.93 14.41
N ALA A 100 -2.30 -6.92 13.17
CA ALA A 100 -1.46 -7.03 11.97
C ALA A 100 -0.57 -5.81 11.73
N ILE A 101 -0.94 -4.63 12.21
CA ILE A 101 -0.12 -3.41 12.06
C ILE A 101 1.03 -3.35 13.07
N ILE A 102 0.90 -4.01 14.23
CA ILE A 102 1.89 -3.93 15.33
C ILE A 102 3.32 -4.27 14.87
N PRO A 103 3.60 -5.40 14.18
CA PRO A 103 4.97 -5.74 13.78
C PRO A 103 5.61 -4.67 12.89
N SER A 104 4.91 -4.24 11.85
CA SER A 104 5.42 -3.23 10.93
C SER A 104 5.52 -1.83 11.57
N GLY A 105 4.63 -1.51 12.50
CA GLY A 105 4.70 -0.27 13.28
C GLY A 105 5.93 -0.23 14.19
N ILE A 106 6.24 -1.32 14.87
CA ILE A 106 7.43 -1.41 15.74
C ILE A 106 8.70 -1.28 14.89
N VAL A 107 8.80 -2.06 13.80
CA VAL A 107 9.99 -2.03 12.92
C VAL A 107 10.12 -0.66 12.24
N GLY A 108 9.01 -0.07 11.77
CA GLY A 108 9.02 1.26 11.17
C GLY A 108 9.56 2.32 12.14
N VAL A 109 8.99 2.44 13.34
CA VAL A 109 9.42 3.43 14.33
C VAL A 109 10.90 3.26 14.73
N LEU A 110 11.41 2.03 14.79
CA LEU A 110 12.79 1.76 15.22
C LEU A 110 13.82 1.95 14.11
N PHE A 111 13.45 1.78 12.85
CA PHE A 111 14.40 1.69 11.74
C PHE A 111 14.09 2.66 10.58
N ASP A 112 13.11 3.56 10.72
CA ASP A 112 12.65 4.46 9.65
C ASP A 112 13.80 5.27 9.05
N ASP A 113 14.51 6.04 9.87
CA ASP A 113 15.64 6.86 9.45
C ASP A 113 16.75 6.04 8.74
N TRP A 114 17.02 4.84 9.26
CA TRP A 114 18.03 3.96 8.67
C TRP A 114 17.58 3.41 7.32
N MET A 115 16.32 3.04 7.21
CA MET A 115 15.75 2.51 5.96
C MET A 115 15.65 3.60 4.90
N GLU A 116 15.24 4.80 5.27
CA GLU A 116 15.21 5.94 4.36
C GLU A 116 16.59 6.24 3.80
N ALA A 117 17.61 6.35 4.67
CA ALA A 117 18.97 6.64 4.27
C ALA A 117 19.59 5.59 3.31
N HIS A 118 19.19 4.31 3.40
CA HIS A 118 19.82 3.23 2.64
C HIS A 118 18.99 2.74 1.46
N PHE A 119 17.67 2.82 1.53
CA PHE A 119 16.77 2.20 0.54
C PHE A 119 16.00 3.20 -0.32
N HIS A 120 15.95 4.48 0.06
CA HIS A 120 15.19 5.48 -0.68
C HIS A 120 15.96 6.01 -1.90
N ASN A 121 16.23 5.12 -2.87
CA ASN A 121 16.86 5.48 -4.14
C ASN A 121 16.32 4.61 -5.29
N ALA A 122 16.32 5.17 -6.51
CA ALA A 122 15.72 4.55 -7.69
C ALA A 122 16.29 3.16 -8.00
N THR A 123 17.58 2.91 -7.74
CA THR A 123 18.21 1.61 -7.99
C THR A 123 17.66 0.53 -7.07
N VAL A 124 17.61 0.79 -5.75
CA VAL A 124 17.05 -0.16 -4.76
C VAL A 124 15.59 -0.40 -5.04
N VAL A 125 14.83 0.66 -5.30
CA VAL A 125 13.40 0.57 -5.66
C VAL A 125 13.18 -0.30 -6.89
N SER A 126 13.96 -0.11 -7.96
CA SER A 126 13.86 -0.91 -9.18
C SER A 126 14.16 -2.40 -8.92
N ILE A 127 15.20 -2.70 -8.13
CA ILE A 127 15.53 -4.07 -7.74
C ILE A 127 14.41 -4.67 -6.90
N ALA A 128 13.89 -3.92 -5.91
CA ALA A 128 12.79 -4.37 -5.06
C ALA A 128 11.53 -4.68 -5.88
N LEU A 129 11.16 -3.82 -6.82
CA LEU A 129 10.04 -4.04 -7.73
C LEU A 129 10.20 -5.33 -8.55
N ILE A 130 11.38 -5.56 -9.12
CA ILE A 130 11.66 -6.77 -9.92
C ILE A 130 11.60 -8.02 -9.04
N VAL A 131 12.33 -8.04 -7.93
CA VAL A 131 12.40 -9.19 -7.02
C VAL A 131 11.02 -9.52 -6.46
N TYR A 132 10.30 -8.48 -6.04
CA TYR A 132 8.96 -8.64 -5.47
C TYR A 132 7.95 -9.10 -6.53
N GLY A 133 8.00 -8.53 -7.75
CA GLY A 133 7.15 -8.96 -8.86
C GLY A 133 7.35 -10.43 -9.23
N VAL A 134 8.62 -10.89 -9.28
CA VAL A 134 8.94 -12.31 -9.51
C VAL A 134 8.43 -13.18 -8.36
N ALA A 135 8.66 -12.76 -7.10
CA ALA A 135 8.18 -13.50 -5.93
C ALA A 135 6.64 -13.61 -5.93
N PHE A 136 5.94 -12.52 -6.27
CA PHE A 136 4.48 -12.51 -6.36
C PHE A 136 3.97 -13.52 -7.41
N ILE A 137 4.55 -13.53 -8.61
CA ILE A 137 4.18 -14.46 -9.68
C ILE A 137 4.43 -15.92 -9.23
N LEU A 138 5.54 -16.20 -8.55
CA LEU A 138 5.86 -17.55 -8.09
C LEU A 138 4.88 -18.02 -7.01
N VAL A 139 4.55 -17.17 -6.05
CA VAL A 139 3.58 -17.48 -4.98
C VAL A 139 2.19 -17.70 -5.57
N GLU A 140 1.75 -16.83 -6.47
CA GLU A 140 0.45 -16.95 -7.15
C GLU A 140 0.35 -18.24 -7.96
N ARG A 141 1.39 -18.59 -8.76
CA ARG A 141 1.44 -19.85 -9.50
C ARG A 141 1.43 -21.07 -8.59
N ARG A 142 2.13 -21.02 -7.44
CA ARG A 142 2.10 -22.08 -6.45
C ARG A 142 0.70 -22.24 -5.85
N ASN A 143 0.06 -21.12 -5.49
CA ASN A 143 -1.27 -21.13 -4.92
C ASN A 143 -2.32 -21.66 -5.91
N ALA A 144 -2.27 -21.23 -7.18
CA ALA A 144 -3.16 -21.71 -8.23
C ALA A 144 -3.05 -23.24 -8.49
N ARG A 145 -1.91 -23.85 -8.17
CA ARG A 145 -1.68 -25.32 -8.29
C ARG A 145 -2.10 -26.11 -7.05
N ARG A 146 -2.43 -25.45 -5.94
CA ARG A 146 -2.92 -26.10 -4.72
C ARG A 146 -4.36 -26.57 -4.91
N VAL A 147 -4.54 -27.82 -5.29
CA VAL A 147 -5.86 -28.48 -5.38
C VAL A 147 -6.23 -29.00 -3.97
N GLY A 148 -7.34 -28.52 -3.41
CA GLY A 148 -7.90 -29.06 -2.16
C GLY A 148 -7.28 -28.51 -0.86
N GLY A 149 -6.50 -27.42 -0.90
CA GLY A 149 -6.07 -26.69 0.29
C GLY A 149 -7.26 -26.00 0.99
N LYS A 150 -7.23 -25.92 2.33
CA LYS A 150 -8.19 -25.07 3.07
C LYS A 150 -7.88 -23.61 2.73
N THR A 151 -8.70 -23.02 1.88
CA THR A 151 -8.62 -21.59 1.58
C THR A 151 -9.57 -20.86 2.51
N VAL A 152 -9.07 -19.84 3.19
CA VAL A 152 -9.93 -18.93 3.97
C VAL A 152 -10.56 -17.93 2.99
N GLU A 153 -11.80 -18.19 2.60
CA GLU A 153 -12.53 -17.32 1.65
C GLU A 153 -13.13 -16.08 2.33
N ASP A 154 -13.32 -16.16 3.64
CA ASP A 154 -13.90 -15.07 4.43
C ASP A 154 -12.83 -14.41 5.31
N VAL A 155 -12.59 -13.12 5.08
CA VAL A 155 -11.67 -12.30 5.88
C VAL A 155 -12.02 -12.28 7.37
N TYR A 156 -13.27 -12.50 7.73
CA TYR A 156 -13.71 -12.59 9.12
C TYR A 156 -13.26 -13.89 9.80
N ALA A 157 -12.95 -14.94 9.04
CA ALA A 157 -12.49 -16.23 9.56
C ALA A 157 -10.98 -16.27 9.88
N ILE A 158 -10.20 -15.26 9.42
CA ILE A 158 -8.77 -15.14 9.78
C ILE A 158 -8.63 -15.04 11.30
N ASP A 159 -7.77 -15.85 11.92
CA ASP A 159 -7.48 -15.77 13.35
C ASP A 159 -6.41 -14.69 13.67
N TYR A 160 -6.24 -14.37 14.95
CA TYR A 160 -5.25 -13.36 15.38
C TYR A 160 -3.81 -13.76 15.11
N LYS A 161 -3.49 -15.06 15.17
CA LYS A 161 -2.15 -15.56 14.87
C LYS A 161 -1.81 -15.35 13.41
N THR A 162 -2.72 -15.71 12.51
CA THR A 162 -2.57 -15.48 11.07
C THR A 162 -2.52 -13.99 10.75
N ALA A 163 -3.36 -13.17 11.38
CA ALA A 163 -3.31 -11.70 11.22
C ALA A 163 -1.94 -11.13 11.62
N LEU A 164 -1.38 -11.56 12.76
CA LEU A 164 -0.05 -11.15 13.23
C LEU A 164 1.05 -11.59 12.27
N LEU A 165 1.00 -12.83 11.76
CA LEU A 165 1.96 -13.36 10.80
C LEU A 165 1.89 -12.57 9.47
N ILE A 166 0.70 -12.23 8.97
CA ILE A 166 0.53 -11.33 7.82
C ILE A 166 1.19 -9.97 8.11
N GLY A 167 1.05 -9.46 9.33
CA GLY A 167 1.73 -8.25 9.79
C GLY A 167 3.26 -8.33 9.77
N CYS A 168 3.82 -9.51 10.06
CA CYS A 168 5.27 -9.72 9.89
C CYS A 168 5.68 -9.66 8.42
N PHE A 169 4.88 -10.19 7.49
CA PHE A 169 5.13 -10.00 6.05
C PHE A 169 5.03 -8.53 5.64
N GLN A 170 4.13 -7.77 6.27
CA GLN A 170 4.00 -6.34 6.02
C GLN A 170 5.30 -5.56 6.32
N CYS A 171 6.18 -6.04 7.21
CA CYS A 171 7.48 -5.40 7.46
C CYS A 171 8.33 -5.27 6.17
N LEU A 172 8.15 -6.16 5.20
CA LEU A 172 8.84 -6.07 3.90
C LEU A 172 8.48 -4.79 3.15
N SER A 173 7.29 -4.23 3.37
CA SER A 173 6.85 -3.01 2.71
C SER A 173 7.51 -1.73 3.22
N LEU A 174 8.33 -1.82 4.26
CA LEU A 174 9.18 -0.72 4.69
C LEU A 174 10.33 -0.47 3.71
N ILE A 175 10.68 -1.47 2.87
CA ILE A 175 11.60 -1.28 1.76
C ILE A 175 10.83 -0.64 0.59
N PRO A 176 11.19 0.58 0.14
CA PRO A 176 10.54 1.21 -1.00
C PRO A 176 10.60 0.33 -2.24
N GLY A 177 9.50 0.25 -3.00
CA GLY A 177 9.38 -0.70 -4.11
C GLY A 177 8.69 -2.02 -3.72
N THR A 178 8.65 -2.38 -2.43
CA THR A 178 7.83 -3.50 -1.95
C THR A 178 6.44 -3.00 -1.60
N SER A 179 5.44 -3.47 -2.31
CA SER A 179 4.04 -3.07 -2.08
C SER A 179 3.54 -3.54 -0.72
N ARG A 180 2.91 -2.64 0.06
CA ARG A 180 2.29 -2.99 1.35
C ARG A 180 1.14 -3.98 1.16
N SER A 181 0.23 -3.68 0.24
CA SER A 181 -0.88 -4.59 -0.10
C SER A 181 -0.36 -5.91 -0.67
N GLY A 182 0.65 -5.85 -1.53
CA GLY A 182 1.29 -7.04 -2.07
C GLY A 182 1.95 -7.91 -1.01
N ALA A 183 2.70 -7.32 -0.05
CA ALA A 183 3.33 -8.07 1.04
C ALA A 183 2.29 -8.80 1.92
N THR A 184 1.18 -8.13 2.23
CA THR A 184 0.08 -8.75 3.01
C THR A 184 -0.64 -9.85 2.23
N ILE A 185 -0.86 -9.66 0.92
CA ILE A 185 -1.46 -10.69 0.05
C ILE A 185 -0.54 -11.90 -0.06
N VAL A 186 0.75 -11.70 -0.35
CA VAL A 186 1.76 -12.79 -0.40
C VAL A 186 1.82 -13.52 0.94
N GLY A 187 1.83 -12.79 2.06
CA GLY A 187 1.77 -13.38 3.40
C GLY A 187 0.54 -14.26 3.58
N GLY A 188 -0.64 -13.76 3.23
CA GLY A 188 -1.89 -14.52 3.32
C GLY A 188 -1.94 -15.75 2.42
N LEU A 189 -1.34 -15.69 1.22
CA LEU A 189 -1.27 -16.82 0.28
C LEU A 189 -0.28 -17.92 0.71
N LEU A 190 0.71 -17.58 1.53
CA LEU A 190 1.72 -18.53 2.03
C LEU A 190 1.29 -19.22 3.31
N LEU A 191 0.44 -18.61 4.12
CA LEU A 191 -0.10 -19.11 5.40
C LEU A 191 -1.32 -20.00 5.20
#